data_2189af58c98bbdafb0393762cdb13b45
#
_entry.id   2189af58c98bbdafb0393762cdb13b45
#
_cell.length_a   1.000
_cell.length_b   1.000
_cell.length_c   1.000
_cell.angle_alpha   90.00
_cell.angle_beta   90.00
_cell.angle_gamma   90.00
#
_symmetry.space_group_name_H-M   'P 1'
#
loop_
_entity.id
_entity.type
_entity.pdbx_description
1 polymer ?
#
loop_
_entity_poly.entity_id
_entity_poly.type
_entity_poly.pdbx_seq_one_letter_code
_entity_poly.pdbx_strand_id
1 'polypeptide(L)'
;MEPSTILSTTTRYRNALREAAIADDLTLSLITAPEDVQKAVTTAYRESVIEQHNELIAVPHWFELVEAAKAALPKTDASWSTLQQEAQKVAEAATRADLVRYGAALGLLTGRRPYEIFCQGSVAPAPLVLEGVAGRGYESWRVIFSGQAKTRGRDGTQFDQPFPISTLTHAKDIVFAWSVLRLSAEGQVWRKMTNQEFASDLLRVPNPNAIYPAIREELFGQFWPKPSLNDSKNAMEGKRLTANNVRSLYAEIADNFFRPKSKSKAAFIADVLGHTEKDIETASAYMKYYLPDQKSAGPGKRVKGRLSHKIAEQLDAKGLPHERPDHGLPKRRDPVSFHGLYGRPLFVSRPLSIMID
;
A
#
# COMPACT_ATOMS: atom_id res chain seq x y z
N MET A 1 6.86 -28.88 -18.07
CA MET A 1 6.57 -27.45 -17.84
C MET A 1 6.29 -27.26 -16.36
N GLU A 2 6.86 -26.26 -15.73
CA GLU A 2 6.64 -26.00 -14.32
C GLU A 2 5.15 -25.74 -14.01
N PRO A 3 4.60 -26.27 -12.88
CA PRO A 3 3.18 -26.11 -12.53
C PRO A 3 2.70 -24.65 -12.50
N SER A 4 3.52 -23.75 -11.99
CA SER A 4 3.22 -22.29 -11.96
C SER A 4 3.10 -21.70 -13.37
N THR A 5 3.90 -22.17 -14.32
CA THR A 5 3.84 -21.75 -15.73
C THR A 5 2.56 -22.25 -16.38
N ILE A 6 2.15 -23.49 -16.12
CA ILE A 6 0.89 -24.05 -16.64
C ILE A 6 -0.28 -23.20 -16.12
N LEU A 7 -0.36 -22.95 -14.82
CA LEU A 7 -1.43 -22.16 -14.20
C LEU A 7 -1.49 -20.74 -14.77
N SER A 8 -0.34 -20.07 -14.90
CA SER A 8 -0.29 -18.70 -15.43
C SER A 8 -0.66 -18.64 -16.91
N THR A 9 -0.24 -19.62 -17.71
CA THR A 9 -0.56 -19.70 -19.14
C THR A 9 -2.05 -19.95 -19.35
N THR A 10 -2.64 -20.88 -18.60
CA THR A 10 -4.09 -21.16 -18.65
C THR A 10 -4.90 -19.90 -18.28
N THR A 11 -4.49 -19.19 -17.26
CA THR A 11 -5.15 -17.94 -16.84
C THR A 11 -5.04 -16.86 -17.93
N ARG A 12 -3.86 -16.68 -18.55
CA ARG A 12 -3.66 -15.72 -19.65
C ARG A 12 -4.54 -16.06 -20.85
N TYR A 13 -4.59 -17.34 -21.23
CA TYR A 13 -5.41 -17.80 -22.35
C TYR A 13 -6.89 -17.53 -22.10
N ARG A 14 -7.39 -17.87 -20.92
CA ARG A 14 -8.78 -17.60 -20.53
C ARG A 14 -9.12 -16.11 -20.56
N ASN A 15 -8.22 -15.26 -20.06
CA ASN A 15 -8.43 -13.81 -20.08
C ASN A 15 -8.42 -13.25 -21.51
N ALA A 16 -7.53 -13.71 -22.37
CA ALA A 16 -7.49 -13.31 -23.78
C ALA A 16 -8.78 -13.67 -24.53
N LEU A 17 -9.33 -14.86 -24.30
CA LEU A 17 -10.60 -15.27 -24.88
C LEU A 17 -11.78 -14.42 -24.39
N ARG A 18 -11.78 -14.04 -23.11
CA ARG A 18 -12.78 -13.15 -22.53
C ARG A 18 -12.70 -11.76 -23.14
N GLU A 19 -11.51 -11.20 -23.23
CA GLU A 19 -11.26 -9.87 -23.81
C GLU A 19 -11.64 -9.80 -25.29
N ALA A 20 -11.39 -10.88 -26.01
CA ALA A 20 -11.78 -11.01 -27.42
C ALA A 20 -13.28 -11.32 -27.65
N ALA A 21 -14.05 -11.53 -26.57
CA ALA A 21 -15.45 -11.95 -26.60
C ALA A 21 -15.69 -13.21 -27.49
N ILE A 22 -14.70 -14.13 -27.55
CA ILE A 22 -14.76 -15.34 -28.39
C ILE A 22 -15.48 -16.49 -27.67
N ALA A 23 -15.49 -16.49 -26.33
CA ALA A 23 -16.08 -17.55 -25.51
C ALA A 23 -17.01 -16.99 -24.44
N ASP A 24 -18.12 -17.69 -24.20
CA ASP A 24 -19.03 -17.39 -23.10
C ASP A 24 -18.44 -17.79 -21.73
N ASP A 25 -19.07 -17.35 -20.65
CA ASP A 25 -18.59 -17.61 -19.30
C ASP A 25 -18.58 -19.08 -18.94
N LEU A 26 -19.49 -19.91 -19.51
CA LEU A 26 -19.50 -21.36 -19.29
C LEU A 26 -18.25 -21.99 -19.94
N THR A 27 -17.97 -21.68 -21.19
CA THR A 27 -16.78 -22.15 -21.90
C THR A 27 -15.51 -21.69 -21.17
N LEU A 28 -15.45 -20.44 -20.72
CA LEU A 28 -14.31 -19.90 -19.96
C LEU A 28 -14.11 -20.61 -18.62
N SER A 29 -15.19 -21.08 -17.98
CA SER A 29 -15.12 -21.84 -16.73
C SER A 29 -14.47 -23.22 -16.89
N LEU A 30 -14.56 -23.81 -18.07
CA LEU A 30 -13.95 -25.09 -18.39
C LEU A 30 -12.45 -25.00 -18.69
N ILE A 31 -11.96 -23.80 -19.01
CA ILE A 31 -10.53 -23.55 -19.27
C ILE A 31 -9.82 -23.34 -17.93
N THR A 32 -9.51 -24.43 -17.24
CA THR A 32 -8.81 -24.44 -15.96
C THR A 32 -7.52 -25.25 -16.03
N ALA A 33 -6.54 -24.89 -15.19
CA ALA A 33 -5.39 -25.76 -15.02
C ALA A 33 -5.82 -27.10 -14.36
N PRO A 34 -5.18 -28.23 -14.68
CA PRO A 34 -5.44 -29.49 -14.01
C PRO A 34 -5.38 -29.39 -12.48
N GLU A 35 -6.16 -30.18 -11.77
CA GLU A 35 -6.31 -30.10 -10.32
C GLU A 35 -5.00 -30.40 -9.59
N ASP A 36 -4.23 -31.36 -10.06
CA ASP A 36 -2.90 -31.69 -9.54
C ASP A 36 -1.93 -30.52 -9.68
N VAL A 37 -1.98 -29.79 -10.80
CA VAL A 37 -1.20 -28.55 -11.02
C VAL A 37 -1.61 -27.46 -10.04
N GLN A 38 -2.91 -27.28 -9.84
CA GLN A 38 -3.41 -26.28 -8.88
C GLN A 38 -2.99 -26.64 -7.45
N LYS A 39 -3.10 -27.90 -7.07
CA LYS A 39 -2.64 -28.42 -5.77
C LYS A 39 -1.14 -28.21 -5.59
N ALA A 40 -0.32 -28.56 -6.58
CA ALA A 40 1.13 -28.40 -6.52
C ALA A 40 1.52 -26.92 -6.32
N VAL A 41 0.91 -26.00 -7.06
CA VAL A 41 1.16 -24.55 -6.91
C VAL A 41 0.74 -24.05 -5.53
N THR A 42 -0.40 -24.51 -5.03
CA THR A 42 -0.91 -24.11 -3.70
C THR A 42 0.01 -24.62 -2.59
N THR A 43 0.46 -25.87 -2.69
CA THR A 43 1.39 -26.49 -1.73
C THR A 43 2.73 -25.76 -1.73
N ALA A 44 3.34 -25.55 -2.90
CA ALA A 44 4.59 -24.81 -3.01
C ALA A 44 4.48 -23.37 -2.46
N TYR A 45 3.34 -22.71 -2.66
CA TYR A 45 3.09 -21.40 -2.07
C TYR A 45 3.04 -21.47 -0.54
N ARG A 46 2.31 -22.44 0.03
CA ARG A 46 2.23 -22.60 1.50
C ARG A 46 3.59 -22.90 2.12
N GLU A 47 4.36 -23.79 1.50
CA GLU A 47 5.73 -24.10 1.94
C GLU A 47 6.62 -22.86 1.90
N SER A 48 6.55 -22.08 0.83
CA SER A 48 7.32 -20.83 0.72
C SER A 48 6.92 -19.78 1.77
N VAL A 49 5.65 -19.73 2.17
CA VAL A 49 5.18 -18.84 3.25
C VAL A 49 5.67 -19.34 4.61
N ILE A 50 5.67 -20.64 4.85
CA ILE A 50 6.20 -21.22 6.09
C ILE A 50 7.71 -20.94 6.22
N GLU A 51 8.48 -21.20 5.16
CA GLU A 51 9.91 -20.91 5.11
C GLU A 51 10.19 -19.42 5.36
N GLN A 52 9.42 -18.56 4.74
CA GLN A 52 9.52 -17.10 4.94
C GLN A 52 9.23 -16.66 6.37
N HIS A 53 8.34 -17.35 7.10
CA HIS A 53 8.05 -17.06 8.50
C HIS A 53 9.12 -17.57 9.44
N ASN A 54 9.85 -18.62 9.06
CA ASN A 54 10.95 -19.14 9.83
C ASN A 54 12.21 -18.25 9.75
N GLU A 55 12.38 -17.54 8.62
CA GLU A 55 13.56 -16.69 8.35
C GLU A 55 13.16 -15.29 7.94
N LEU A 56 12.81 -14.45 8.94
CA LEU A 56 12.49 -13.05 8.69
C LEU A 56 13.74 -12.25 8.34
N ILE A 57 13.61 -11.34 7.40
CA ILE A 57 14.70 -10.47 6.94
C ILE A 57 14.76 -9.22 7.83
N ALA A 58 15.94 -8.97 8.40
CA ALA A 58 16.20 -7.73 9.13
C ALA A 58 16.22 -6.51 8.19
N VAL A 59 15.57 -5.43 8.59
CA VAL A 59 15.64 -4.15 7.88
C VAL A 59 16.23 -3.09 8.82
N PRO A 60 17.56 -3.05 8.97
CA PRO A 60 18.22 -2.16 9.94
C PRO A 60 18.04 -0.68 9.61
N HIS A 61 17.92 -0.35 8.33
CA HIS A 61 17.78 1.03 7.84
C HIS A 61 16.32 1.39 7.51
N TRP A 62 15.35 0.79 8.23
CA TRP A 62 13.93 1.07 7.98
C TRP A 62 13.57 2.55 8.16
N PHE A 63 14.25 3.22 9.10
CA PHE A 63 14.01 4.63 9.37
C PHE A 63 14.48 5.52 8.21
N GLU A 64 15.68 5.27 7.70
CA GLU A 64 16.23 5.97 6.53
C GLU A 64 15.36 5.76 5.28
N LEU A 65 14.75 4.58 5.13
CA LEU A 65 13.79 4.31 4.06
C LEU A 65 12.53 5.17 4.19
N VAL A 66 11.99 5.33 5.40
CA VAL A 66 10.84 6.21 5.66
C VAL A 66 11.22 7.68 5.40
N GLU A 67 12.39 8.14 5.89
CA GLU A 67 12.84 9.51 5.68
C GLU A 67 13.10 9.81 4.19
N ALA A 68 13.66 8.86 3.44
CA ALA A 68 13.82 9.00 1.99
C ALA A 68 12.46 9.13 1.28
N ALA A 69 11.46 8.34 1.68
CA ALA A 69 10.11 8.47 1.15
C ALA A 69 9.46 9.81 1.50
N LYS A 70 9.60 10.28 2.75
CA LYS A 70 9.09 11.60 3.16
C LYS A 70 9.77 12.74 2.42
N ALA A 71 11.08 12.64 2.22
CA ALA A 71 11.85 13.64 1.49
C ALA A 71 11.47 13.71 0.01
N ALA A 72 11.01 12.61 -0.56
CA ALA A 72 10.57 12.53 -1.95
C ALA A 72 9.21 13.15 -2.20
N LEU A 73 8.36 13.32 -1.18
CA LEU A 73 7.05 13.94 -1.35
C LEU A 73 7.15 15.44 -1.65
N PRO A 74 6.19 16.00 -2.40
CA PRO A 74 6.09 17.44 -2.56
C PRO A 74 5.82 18.09 -1.20
N LYS A 75 6.48 19.23 -0.92
CA LYS A 75 6.33 19.95 0.35
C LYS A 75 5.18 20.93 0.28
N THR A 76 4.50 21.12 1.41
CA THR A 76 3.44 22.11 1.54
C THR A 76 3.32 22.64 2.96
N ASP A 77 3.14 23.95 3.06
CA ASP A 77 2.73 24.63 4.29
C ASP A 77 1.24 24.99 4.28
N ALA A 78 0.53 24.64 3.20
CA ALA A 78 -0.88 24.94 3.02
C ALA A 78 -1.74 24.40 4.18
N SER A 79 -2.77 25.16 4.53
CA SER A 79 -3.83 24.67 5.42
C SER A 79 -4.69 23.59 4.72
N TRP A 80 -5.50 22.86 5.48
CA TRP A 80 -6.44 21.91 4.89
C TRP A 80 -7.41 22.57 3.89
N SER A 81 -7.80 23.83 4.13
CA SER A 81 -8.72 24.57 3.26
C SER A 81 -8.09 25.03 1.94
N THR A 82 -6.78 25.22 1.90
CA THR A 82 -6.05 25.69 0.72
C THR A 82 -5.27 24.57 0.02
N LEU A 83 -5.26 23.36 0.60
CA LEU A 83 -4.45 22.23 0.15
C LEU A 83 -4.67 21.88 -1.31
N GLN A 84 -5.93 21.85 -1.74
CA GLN A 84 -6.29 21.50 -3.11
C GLN A 84 -5.78 22.53 -4.14
N GLN A 85 -5.89 23.80 -3.80
CA GLN A 85 -5.41 24.89 -4.65
C GLN A 85 -3.89 24.86 -4.80
N GLU A 86 -3.18 24.57 -3.72
CA GLU A 86 -1.73 24.44 -3.74
C GLU A 86 -1.30 23.19 -4.50
N ALA A 87 -2.01 22.06 -4.32
CA ALA A 87 -1.75 20.84 -5.07
C ALA A 87 -1.92 21.03 -6.57
N GLN A 88 -2.87 21.85 -7.01
CA GLN A 88 -3.06 22.19 -8.44
C GLN A 88 -1.81 22.86 -9.01
N LYS A 89 -1.27 23.86 -8.31
CA LYS A 89 -0.06 24.59 -8.77
C LYS A 89 1.14 23.66 -8.89
N VAL A 90 1.34 22.78 -7.89
CA VAL A 90 2.44 21.83 -7.92
C VAL A 90 2.23 20.79 -9.02
N ALA A 91 1.00 20.34 -9.25
CA ALA A 91 0.67 19.37 -10.29
C ALA A 91 0.96 19.88 -11.71
N GLU A 92 0.75 21.18 -11.96
CA GLU A 92 1.05 21.84 -13.23
C GLU A 92 2.55 21.93 -13.52
N ALA A 93 3.37 22.02 -12.48
CA ALA A 93 4.83 22.10 -12.60
C ALA A 93 5.55 20.74 -12.52
N ALA A 94 4.88 19.71 -12.01
CA ALA A 94 5.50 18.41 -11.76
C ALA A 94 5.78 17.65 -13.06
N THR A 95 7.01 17.14 -13.18
CA THR A 95 7.38 16.26 -14.28
C THR A 95 6.86 14.84 -14.05
N ARG A 96 6.82 14.03 -15.12
CA ARG A 96 6.48 12.60 -15.01
C ARG A 96 7.39 11.87 -14.00
N ALA A 97 8.70 12.17 -13.99
CA ALA A 97 9.64 11.57 -13.05
C ALA A 97 9.31 11.94 -11.60
N ASP A 98 8.97 13.21 -11.33
CA ASP A 98 8.53 13.63 -9.99
C ASP A 98 7.28 12.87 -9.55
N LEU A 99 6.28 12.76 -10.42
CA LEU A 99 5.03 12.07 -10.12
C LEU A 99 5.24 10.58 -9.84
N VAL A 100 6.12 9.92 -10.61
CA VAL A 100 6.48 8.51 -10.37
C VAL A 100 7.20 8.36 -9.04
N ARG A 101 8.12 9.27 -8.70
CA ARG A 101 8.82 9.29 -7.42
C ARG A 101 7.85 9.53 -6.26
N TYR A 102 6.88 10.45 -6.39
CA TYR A 102 5.84 10.65 -5.38
C TYR A 102 5.01 9.39 -5.15
N GLY A 103 4.57 8.73 -6.23
CA GLY A 103 3.81 7.50 -6.13
C GLY A 103 4.59 6.33 -5.53
N ALA A 104 5.88 6.20 -5.84
CA ALA A 104 6.76 5.20 -5.23
C ALA A 104 6.93 5.45 -3.72
N ALA A 105 7.12 6.70 -3.31
CA ALA A 105 7.18 7.11 -1.91
C ALA A 105 5.87 6.84 -1.16
N LEU A 106 4.72 7.20 -1.76
CA LEU A 106 3.40 6.91 -1.22
C LEU A 106 3.20 5.40 -0.99
N GLY A 107 3.80 4.55 -1.83
CA GLY A 107 3.78 3.10 -1.66
C GLY A 107 4.32 2.64 -0.31
N LEU A 108 5.44 3.19 0.16
CA LEU A 108 5.99 2.92 1.49
C LEU A 108 5.20 3.62 2.59
N LEU A 109 4.79 4.86 2.39
CA LEU A 109 4.15 5.67 3.44
C LEU A 109 2.70 5.28 3.74
N THR A 110 2.05 4.53 2.84
CA THR A 110 0.63 4.14 2.97
C THR A 110 0.39 2.64 2.78
N GLY A 111 1.37 1.89 2.31
CA GLY A 111 1.23 0.47 1.98
C GLY A 111 0.27 0.19 0.82
N ARG A 112 -0.03 1.15 -0.04
CA ARG A 112 -0.93 0.94 -1.18
C ARG A 112 -0.19 0.33 -2.38
N ARG A 113 -0.95 -0.39 -3.21
CA ARG A 113 -0.40 -0.95 -4.45
C ARG A 113 -0.18 0.15 -5.48
N PRO A 114 0.82 0.03 -6.37
CA PRO A 114 1.03 1.04 -7.41
C PRO A 114 -0.23 1.35 -8.22
N TYR A 115 -0.97 0.34 -8.66
CA TYR A 115 -2.22 0.56 -9.40
C TYR A 115 -3.27 1.34 -8.58
N GLU A 116 -3.35 1.10 -7.27
CA GLU A 116 -4.21 1.89 -6.37
C GLU A 116 -3.74 3.35 -6.30
N ILE A 117 -2.43 3.58 -6.20
CA ILE A 117 -1.86 4.93 -6.09
C ILE A 117 -2.03 5.72 -7.39
N PHE A 118 -1.69 5.13 -8.52
CA PHE A 118 -1.66 5.87 -9.79
C PHE A 118 -3.02 5.92 -10.51
N CYS A 119 -3.81 4.85 -10.43
CA CYS A 119 -5.02 4.72 -11.23
C CYS A 119 -6.30 4.79 -10.40
N GLN A 120 -6.51 3.86 -9.50
CA GLN A 120 -7.85 3.57 -8.96
C GLN A 120 -8.15 4.26 -7.63
N GLY A 121 -7.17 4.31 -6.72
CA GLY A 121 -7.40 4.73 -5.34
C GLY A 121 -7.57 6.23 -5.15
N SER A 122 -8.20 6.59 -4.06
CA SER A 122 -8.26 7.98 -3.57
C SER A 122 -8.06 8.01 -2.06
N VAL A 123 -7.63 9.16 -1.56
CA VAL A 123 -7.47 9.40 -0.12
C VAL A 123 -8.20 10.69 0.27
N ALA A 124 -8.75 10.68 1.49
CA ALA A 124 -9.35 11.83 2.10
C ALA A 124 -8.82 11.99 3.53
N PRO A 125 -8.86 13.21 4.12
CA PRO A 125 -8.53 13.40 5.52
C PRO A 125 -9.42 12.54 6.42
N ALA A 126 -8.85 11.85 7.40
CA ALA A 126 -9.63 11.13 8.41
C ALA A 126 -10.16 12.13 9.44
N PRO A 127 -11.48 12.19 9.71
CA PRO A 127 -12.03 13.06 10.73
C PRO A 127 -11.47 12.71 12.11
N LEU A 128 -11.14 13.70 12.90
CA LEU A 128 -10.77 13.51 14.31
C LEU A 128 -12.01 13.06 15.10
N VAL A 129 -11.89 11.92 15.77
CA VAL A 129 -12.95 11.38 16.65
C VAL A 129 -12.41 11.36 18.07
N LEU A 130 -12.99 12.17 18.96
CA LEU A 130 -12.65 12.23 20.37
C LEU A 130 -13.81 11.62 21.17
N GLU A 131 -13.52 10.57 21.97
CA GLU A 131 -14.51 9.90 22.83
C GLU A 131 -15.81 9.47 22.11
N GLY A 132 -15.69 9.09 20.82
CA GLY A 132 -16.83 8.69 19.99
C GLY A 132 -17.63 9.85 19.38
N VAL A 133 -17.23 11.10 19.64
CA VAL A 133 -17.83 12.31 19.08
C VAL A 133 -16.91 12.87 17.98
N ALA A 134 -17.50 13.31 16.87
CA ALA A 134 -16.75 13.98 15.81
C ALA A 134 -16.14 15.29 16.35
N GLY A 135 -14.82 15.34 16.40
CA GLY A 135 -14.06 16.52 16.78
C GLY A 135 -13.91 17.53 15.62
N ARG A 136 -13.46 18.72 15.93
CA ARG A 136 -13.06 19.69 14.89
C ARG A 136 -11.64 19.36 14.42
N GLY A 137 -11.48 19.05 13.11
CA GLY A 137 -10.18 18.78 12.50
C GLY A 137 -10.03 17.35 11.98
N TYR A 138 -8.78 16.99 11.72
CA TYR A 138 -8.42 15.72 11.08
C TYR A 138 -7.30 15.03 11.87
N GLU A 139 -7.28 13.69 11.78
CA GLU A 139 -6.21 12.89 12.37
C GLU A 139 -4.88 13.14 11.66
N SER A 140 -3.78 13.21 12.45
CA SER A 140 -2.46 13.51 11.91
C SER A 140 -1.80 12.31 11.19
N TRP A 141 -2.20 11.09 11.54
CA TRP A 141 -1.53 9.84 11.14
C TRP A 141 -2.46 8.83 10.48
N ARG A 142 -3.62 9.30 10.03
CA ARG A 142 -4.60 8.48 9.30
C ARG A 142 -5.22 9.24 8.15
N VAL A 143 -5.50 8.49 7.11
CA VAL A 143 -6.33 8.94 5.98
C VAL A 143 -7.42 7.92 5.73
N ILE A 144 -8.52 8.34 5.13
CA ILE A 144 -9.54 7.45 4.60
C ILE A 144 -9.16 7.10 3.18
N PHE A 145 -8.99 5.81 2.91
CA PHE A 145 -8.68 5.28 1.58
C PHE A 145 -9.89 4.62 0.95
N SER A 146 -10.06 4.78 -0.36
CA SER A 146 -11.06 4.10 -1.20
C SER A 146 -10.46 3.69 -2.54
N GLY A 147 -11.14 2.81 -3.28
CA GLY A 147 -10.67 2.33 -4.59
C GLY A 147 -9.61 1.25 -4.48
N GLN A 148 -9.84 0.23 -3.66
CA GLN A 148 -8.95 -0.90 -3.51
C GLN A 148 -8.93 -1.78 -4.77
N ALA A 149 -7.73 -2.14 -5.24
CA ALA A 149 -7.55 -3.10 -6.33
C ALA A 149 -7.66 -4.55 -5.84
N LYS A 150 -8.04 -5.46 -6.72
CA LYS A 150 -8.14 -6.91 -6.44
C LYS A 150 -9.25 -7.30 -5.47
N THR A 151 -10.45 -6.88 -5.76
CA THR A 151 -11.65 -7.34 -5.04
C THR A 151 -12.01 -8.82 -5.31
N ARG A 152 -11.29 -9.51 -6.20
CA ARG A 152 -11.46 -10.93 -6.57
C ARG A 152 -12.88 -11.32 -6.99
N GLY A 153 -13.58 -10.43 -7.71
CA GLY A 153 -14.93 -10.69 -8.20
C GLY A 153 -15.99 -10.87 -7.11
N ARG A 154 -15.68 -10.48 -5.88
CA ARG A 154 -16.68 -10.37 -4.81
C ARG A 154 -17.50 -9.14 -5.08
N ASP A 155 -18.81 -9.27 -4.97
CA ASP A 155 -19.77 -8.20 -5.25
C ASP A 155 -19.30 -6.90 -4.61
N GLY A 156 -19.09 -5.87 -5.46
CA GLY A 156 -18.33 -4.64 -5.15
C GLY A 156 -18.80 -3.82 -3.94
N THR A 157 -19.98 -4.12 -3.38
CA THR A 157 -20.60 -3.31 -2.36
C THR A 157 -19.89 -3.31 -1.00
N GLN A 158 -19.13 -4.36 -0.64
CA GLN A 158 -18.39 -4.41 0.63
C GLN A 158 -16.93 -3.95 0.53
N PHE A 159 -16.34 -3.96 -0.66
CA PHE A 159 -14.91 -3.68 -0.86
C PHE A 159 -14.62 -2.26 -1.35
N ASP A 160 -15.64 -1.58 -1.87
CA ASP A 160 -15.56 -0.17 -2.25
C ASP A 160 -15.82 0.78 -1.08
N GLN A 161 -16.09 0.24 0.13
CA GLN A 161 -16.26 1.07 1.30
C GLN A 161 -14.94 1.72 1.69
N PRO A 162 -14.93 3.04 1.88
CA PRO A 162 -13.77 3.73 2.40
C PRO A 162 -13.37 3.17 3.77
N PHE A 163 -12.07 3.01 4.01
CA PHE A 163 -11.56 2.55 5.29
C PHE A 163 -10.31 3.33 5.73
N PRO A 164 -10.09 3.47 7.05
CA PRO A 164 -8.94 4.20 7.55
C PRO A 164 -7.67 3.39 7.37
N ILE A 165 -6.61 4.06 6.91
CA ILE A 165 -5.26 3.52 6.87
C ILE A 165 -4.31 4.41 7.67
N SER A 166 -3.37 3.80 8.39
CA SER A 166 -2.30 4.51 9.06
C SER A 166 -1.26 4.99 8.04
N THR A 167 -0.62 6.12 8.30
CA THR A 167 0.39 6.70 7.43
C THR A 167 1.72 6.83 8.17
N LEU A 168 2.85 6.67 7.48
CA LEU A 168 4.18 6.79 8.06
C LEU A 168 4.73 8.23 7.97
N THR A 169 3.90 9.19 7.59
CA THR A 169 4.12 10.64 7.67
C THR A 169 2.80 11.33 7.98
N HIS A 170 2.81 12.65 8.14
CA HIS A 170 1.58 13.38 8.38
C HIS A 170 0.53 13.14 7.29
N ALA A 171 -0.70 12.91 7.70
CA ALA A 171 -1.83 12.67 6.80
C ALA A 171 -2.01 13.81 5.77
N LYS A 172 -1.70 15.04 6.16
CA LYS A 172 -1.74 16.21 5.28
C LYS A 172 -0.77 16.05 4.09
N ASP A 173 0.46 15.57 4.33
CA ASP A 173 1.45 15.36 3.28
C ASP A 173 1.01 14.26 2.31
N ILE A 174 0.38 13.20 2.83
CA ILE A 174 -0.18 12.12 2.01
C ILE A 174 -1.30 12.64 1.12
N VAL A 175 -2.27 13.36 1.71
CA VAL A 175 -3.40 13.91 0.94
C VAL A 175 -2.90 14.91 -0.10
N PHE A 176 -1.91 15.73 0.25
CA PHE A 176 -1.30 16.68 -0.68
C PHE A 176 -0.64 15.98 -1.87
N ALA A 177 0.28 15.06 -1.61
CA ALA A 177 0.99 14.32 -2.67
C ALA A 177 0.02 13.53 -3.56
N TRP A 178 -1.00 12.91 -2.95
CA TRP A 178 -2.03 12.22 -3.71
C TRP A 178 -2.86 13.16 -4.59
N SER A 179 -3.18 14.35 -4.08
CA SER A 179 -3.88 15.38 -4.85
C SER A 179 -3.04 15.88 -6.02
N VAL A 180 -1.74 16.09 -5.83
CA VAL A 180 -0.81 16.45 -6.91
C VAL A 180 -0.83 15.39 -8.01
N LEU A 181 -0.73 14.09 -7.65
CA LEU A 181 -0.84 13.00 -8.62
C LEU A 181 -2.16 13.04 -9.39
N ARG A 182 -3.28 13.29 -8.71
CA ARG A 182 -4.61 13.26 -9.33
C ARG A 182 -4.91 14.45 -10.21
N LEU A 183 -4.32 15.61 -9.90
CA LEU A 183 -4.55 16.86 -10.64
C LEU A 183 -3.59 17.04 -11.81
N SER A 184 -2.47 16.33 -11.83
CA SER A 184 -1.51 16.41 -12.93
C SER A 184 -2.08 15.86 -14.25
N ALA A 185 -1.59 16.37 -15.37
CA ALA A 185 -1.98 15.89 -16.71
C ALA A 185 -1.70 14.39 -16.88
N GLU A 186 -0.52 13.93 -16.47
CA GLU A 186 -0.13 12.50 -16.47
C GLU A 186 -1.05 11.66 -15.58
N GLY A 187 -1.39 12.14 -14.39
CA GLY A 187 -2.29 11.45 -13.47
C GLY A 187 -3.69 11.26 -14.05
N GLN A 188 -4.19 12.22 -14.85
CA GLN A 188 -5.46 12.09 -15.54
C GLN A 188 -5.43 11.01 -16.64
N VAL A 189 -4.28 10.83 -17.30
CA VAL A 189 -4.07 9.73 -18.25
C VAL A 189 -4.02 8.40 -17.52
N TRP A 190 -3.22 8.29 -16.44
CA TRP A 190 -3.07 7.04 -15.68
C TRP A 190 -4.38 6.54 -15.09
N ARG A 191 -5.27 7.43 -14.67
CA ARG A 191 -6.60 7.07 -14.14
C ARG A 191 -7.48 6.31 -15.12
N LYS A 192 -7.23 6.42 -16.41
CA LYS A 192 -7.99 5.74 -17.47
C LYS A 192 -7.37 4.41 -17.89
N MET A 193 -6.17 4.10 -17.41
CA MET A 193 -5.45 2.89 -17.78
C MET A 193 -6.07 1.65 -17.15
N THR A 194 -6.17 0.60 -17.92
CA THR A 194 -6.36 -0.75 -17.42
C THR A 194 -5.13 -1.21 -16.62
N ASN A 195 -5.28 -2.25 -15.82
CA ASN A 195 -4.16 -2.82 -15.07
C ASN A 195 -3.03 -3.34 -16.00
N GLN A 196 -3.35 -3.76 -17.20
CA GLN A 196 -2.38 -4.24 -18.18
C GLN A 196 -1.59 -3.09 -18.81
N GLU A 197 -2.26 -2.02 -19.22
CA GLU A 197 -1.63 -0.81 -19.75
C GLU A 197 -0.72 -0.18 -18.69
N PHE A 198 -1.21 -0.05 -17.46
CA PHE A 198 -0.43 0.42 -16.33
C PHE A 198 0.82 -0.41 -16.09
N ALA A 199 0.69 -1.74 -16.13
CA ALA A 199 1.84 -2.63 -15.93
C ALA A 199 2.88 -2.50 -17.05
N SER A 200 2.45 -2.21 -18.27
CA SER A 200 3.34 -2.04 -19.43
C SER A 200 4.05 -0.69 -19.41
N ASP A 201 3.34 0.39 -19.04
CA ASP A 201 3.85 1.76 -19.10
C ASP A 201 4.64 2.18 -17.85
N LEU A 202 4.14 1.85 -16.66
CA LEU A 202 4.66 2.39 -15.41
C LEU A 202 5.46 1.40 -14.55
N LEU A 203 5.26 0.08 -14.68
CA LEU A 203 5.96 -0.86 -13.81
C LEU A 203 7.26 -1.37 -14.39
N ARG A 204 7.39 -1.52 -15.71
CA ARG A 204 8.45 -2.30 -16.34
C ARG A 204 9.57 -1.49 -16.94
N VAL A 205 10.78 -2.03 -16.84
CA VAL A 205 11.97 -1.63 -17.59
C VAL A 205 11.79 -2.08 -19.06
N PRO A 206 12.18 -1.30 -20.06
CA PRO A 206 13.28 -0.33 -20.01
C PRO A 206 12.90 1.15 -19.79
N ASN A 207 11.68 1.46 -19.36
CA ASN A 207 11.31 2.86 -19.13
C ASN A 207 12.03 3.39 -17.87
N PRO A 208 13.00 4.34 -17.98
CA PRO A 208 13.71 4.90 -16.84
C PRO A 208 12.78 5.65 -15.86
N ASN A 209 11.66 6.15 -16.35
CA ASN A 209 10.63 6.84 -15.54
C ASN A 209 9.57 5.88 -15.02
N ALA A 210 9.90 4.59 -14.84
CA ALA A 210 9.00 3.60 -14.27
C ALA A 210 9.16 3.50 -12.75
N ILE A 211 8.16 2.90 -12.10
CA ILE A 211 8.10 2.79 -10.63
C ILE A 211 9.25 1.95 -10.08
N TYR A 212 9.66 0.87 -10.75
CA TYR A 212 10.74 0.03 -10.24
C TYR A 212 12.11 0.68 -10.26
N PRO A 213 12.55 1.43 -11.29
CA PRO A 213 13.72 2.29 -11.22
C PRO A 213 13.65 3.28 -10.06
N ALA A 214 12.56 4.02 -9.90
CA ALA A 214 12.39 4.96 -8.81
C ALA A 214 12.54 4.29 -7.42
N ILE A 215 11.94 3.12 -7.21
CA ILE A 215 12.07 2.35 -5.97
C ILE A 215 13.51 1.89 -5.72
N ARG A 216 14.20 1.38 -6.76
CA ARG A 216 15.49 0.69 -6.63
C ARG A 216 16.69 1.61 -6.63
N GLU A 217 16.65 2.59 -7.48
CA GLU A 217 17.82 3.40 -7.80
C GLU A 217 17.77 4.76 -7.10
N GLU A 218 16.57 5.36 -7.02
CA GLU A 218 16.44 6.70 -6.49
C GLU A 218 16.10 6.74 -4.99
N LEU A 219 15.16 5.89 -4.52
CA LEU A 219 14.61 6.04 -3.17
C LEU A 219 15.19 5.06 -2.17
N PHE A 220 15.12 3.76 -2.46
CA PHE A 220 15.26 2.75 -1.41
C PHE A 220 16.47 1.82 -1.57
N GLY A 221 17.04 1.70 -2.76
CA GLY A 221 18.04 0.67 -3.05
C GLY A 221 19.29 0.74 -2.17
N GLN A 222 19.75 1.94 -1.82
CA GLN A 222 20.93 2.12 -0.95
C GLN A 222 20.71 1.67 0.49
N PHE A 223 19.49 1.74 0.98
CA PHE A 223 19.10 1.39 2.38
C PHE A 223 18.46 0.01 2.49
N TRP A 224 18.14 -0.61 1.34
CA TRP A 224 17.49 -1.91 1.34
C TRP A 224 18.45 -3.01 1.76
N PRO A 225 18.02 -4.00 2.57
CA PRO A 225 18.88 -5.10 2.96
C PRO A 225 19.47 -5.80 1.75
N LYS A 226 20.80 -5.93 1.73
CA LYS A 226 21.48 -6.72 0.71
C LYS A 226 21.37 -8.19 1.06
N PRO A 227 21.21 -9.09 0.07
CA PRO A 227 21.25 -10.53 0.32
C PRO A 227 22.56 -10.88 1.03
N SER A 228 22.48 -11.71 2.06
CA SER A 228 23.68 -12.27 2.68
C SER A 228 24.37 -13.22 1.70
N LEU A 229 25.70 -13.18 1.64
CA LEU A 229 26.50 -14.10 0.83
C LEU A 229 26.28 -15.58 1.20
N ASN A 230 25.75 -15.85 2.40
CA ASN A 230 25.49 -17.19 2.91
C ASN A 230 24.06 -17.68 2.63
N ASP A 231 23.17 -16.81 2.13
CA ASP A 231 21.79 -17.17 1.74
C ASP A 231 21.76 -17.85 0.37
N SER A 232 22.42 -18.99 0.25
CA SER A 232 22.52 -19.74 -1.03
C SER A 232 21.20 -20.34 -1.53
N LYS A 233 20.16 -20.42 -0.69
CA LYS A 233 18.82 -20.90 -1.06
C LYS A 233 17.77 -19.79 -1.15
N ASN A 234 17.92 -18.75 -0.37
CA ASN A 234 17.14 -17.53 -0.43
C ASN A 234 17.90 -16.39 -1.09
N ALA A 235 19.02 -16.70 -1.70
CA ALA A 235 19.71 -15.75 -2.54
C ALA A 235 18.67 -15.15 -3.45
N MET A 236 18.21 -13.99 -3.07
CA MET A 236 17.40 -13.10 -3.89
C MET A 236 18.23 -12.67 -5.10
N GLU A 237 19.08 -13.59 -5.56
CA GLU A 237 19.76 -13.54 -6.81
C GLU A 237 18.71 -13.34 -7.88
N GLY A 238 18.50 -12.09 -8.26
CA GLY A 238 17.44 -11.70 -9.16
C GLY A 238 16.11 -11.27 -8.57
N LYS A 239 15.82 -11.44 -7.29
CA LYS A 239 14.62 -10.81 -6.69
C LYS A 239 14.91 -9.36 -6.37
N ARG A 240 14.86 -8.56 -7.41
CA ARG A 240 14.98 -7.11 -7.31
C ARG A 240 13.90 -6.56 -6.38
N LEU A 241 14.23 -5.52 -5.59
CA LEU A 241 13.27 -4.79 -4.77
C LEU A 241 12.03 -4.40 -5.59
N THR A 242 10.86 -4.74 -5.10
CA THR A 242 9.57 -4.54 -5.77
C THR A 242 8.62 -3.73 -4.89
N ALA A 243 7.57 -3.19 -5.48
CA ALA A 243 6.51 -2.52 -4.74
C ALA A 243 5.85 -3.43 -3.68
N ASN A 244 5.83 -4.76 -3.91
CA ASN A 244 5.31 -5.70 -2.92
C ASN A 244 6.23 -5.84 -1.70
N ASN A 245 7.55 -5.76 -1.89
CA ASN A 245 8.52 -5.71 -0.80
C ASN A 245 8.34 -4.43 0.04
N VAL A 246 8.19 -3.29 -0.63
CA VAL A 246 7.92 -1.99 0.00
C VAL A 246 6.64 -2.04 0.83
N ARG A 247 5.58 -2.64 0.30
CA ARG A 247 4.30 -2.83 0.99
C ARG A 247 4.44 -3.77 2.21
N SER A 248 5.25 -4.82 2.12
CA SER A 248 5.54 -5.70 3.26
C SER A 248 6.29 -4.96 4.36
N LEU A 249 7.25 -4.11 4.00
CA LEU A 249 7.96 -3.28 4.97
C LEU A 249 7.02 -2.27 5.64
N TYR A 250 6.16 -1.60 4.88
CA TYR A 250 5.13 -0.74 5.47
C TYR A 250 4.30 -1.50 6.51
N ALA A 251 3.85 -2.71 6.19
CA ALA A 251 3.03 -3.52 7.10
C ALA A 251 3.77 -3.81 8.42
N GLU A 252 5.06 -4.11 8.36
CA GLU A 252 5.90 -4.33 9.54
C GLU A 252 6.08 -3.06 10.37
N ILE A 253 6.38 -1.92 9.71
CA ILE A 253 6.52 -0.64 10.40
C ILE A 253 5.18 -0.24 11.04
N ALA A 254 4.07 -0.33 10.29
CA ALA A 254 2.75 0.01 10.79
C ALA A 254 2.34 -0.88 11.98
N ASP A 255 2.68 -2.19 11.97
CA ASP A 255 2.45 -3.09 13.08
C ASP A 255 3.19 -2.63 14.35
N ASN A 256 4.41 -2.20 14.21
CA ASN A 256 5.21 -1.76 15.35
C ASN A 256 4.68 -0.48 16.00
N PHE A 257 4.12 0.45 15.21
CA PHE A 257 3.73 1.78 15.71
C PHE A 257 2.23 1.93 15.96
N PHE A 258 1.37 1.26 15.20
CA PHE A 258 -0.07 1.52 15.20
C PHE A 258 -0.94 0.34 15.65
N ARG A 259 -0.38 -0.86 15.80
CA ARG A 259 -1.20 -2.01 16.18
C ARG A 259 -1.69 -1.90 17.63
N PRO A 260 -3.01 -1.92 17.87
CA PRO A 260 -3.56 -2.04 19.22
C PRO A 260 -3.09 -3.33 19.91
N LYS A 261 -2.82 -3.28 21.21
CA LYS A 261 -2.38 -4.45 22.00
C LYS A 261 -3.37 -5.61 21.93
N SER A 262 -4.66 -5.30 21.79
CA SER A 262 -5.76 -6.29 21.71
C SER A 262 -5.85 -7.00 20.37
N LYS A 263 -5.11 -6.56 19.34
CA LYS A 263 -5.19 -7.11 17.98
C LYS A 263 -3.96 -7.95 17.65
N SER A 264 -4.16 -9.13 17.04
CA SER A 264 -3.04 -9.93 16.55
C SER A 264 -2.35 -9.22 15.38
N LYS A 265 -1.05 -9.51 15.19
CA LYS A 265 -0.26 -8.97 14.06
C LYS A 265 -0.91 -9.27 12.71
N ALA A 266 -1.33 -10.53 12.49
CA ALA A 266 -1.95 -10.94 11.23
C ALA A 266 -3.25 -10.20 10.95
N ALA A 267 -4.12 -10.07 11.95
CA ALA A 267 -5.38 -9.34 11.81
C ALA A 267 -5.15 -7.83 11.57
N PHE A 268 -4.16 -7.23 12.23
CA PHE A 268 -3.82 -5.84 12.02
C PHE A 268 -3.28 -5.60 10.60
N ILE A 269 -2.36 -6.47 10.14
CA ILE A 269 -1.82 -6.39 8.78
C ILE A 269 -2.93 -6.58 7.73
N ALA A 270 -3.85 -7.52 7.97
CA ALA A 270 -5.00 -7.68 7.09
C ALA A 270 -5.81 -6.38 6.97
N ASP A 271 -6.15 -5.74 8.08
CA ASP A 271 -6.91 -4.49 8.07
C ASP A 271 -6.19 -3.36 7.35
N VAL A 272 -4.95 -3.07 7.75
CA VAL A 272 -4.20 -1.92 7.25
C VAL A 272 -3.84 -2.07 5.77
N LEU A 273 -3.74 -3.31 5.28
CA LEU A 273 -3.56 -3.60 3.87
C LEU A 273 -4.88 -3.74 3.10
N GLY A 274 -6.03 -3.69 3.77
CA GLY A 274 -7.35 -3.82 3.16
C GLY A 274 -7.68 -5.27 2.75
N HIS A 275 -7.17 -6.25 3.47
CA HIS A 275 -7.61 -7.63 3.34
C HIS A 275 -8.84 -7.87 4.23
N THR A 276 -9.72 -8.77 3.82
CA THR A 276 -10.85 -9.15 4.67
C THR A 276 -10.40 -10.05 5.82
N GLU A 277 -11.22 -10.16 6.86
CA GLU A 277 -10.97 -11.08 7.98
C GLU A 277 -10.79 -12.54 7.53
N LYS A 278 -11.39 -12.91 6.41
CA LYS A 278 -11.23 -14.24 5.79
C LYS A 278 -9.88 -14.43 5.07
N ASP A 279 -9.13 -13.34 4.86
CA ASP A 279 -7.86 -13.35 4.12
C ASP A 279 -6.63 -13.18 5.03
N ILE A 280 -6.71 -13.61 6.30
CA ILE A 280 -5.57 -13.59 7.24
C ILE A 280 -4.38 -14.36 6.68
N GLU A 281 -4.60 -15.46 5.96
CA GLU A 281 -3.54 -16.20 5.26
C GLU A 281 -2.83 -15.31 4.22
N THR A 282 -3.58 -14.50 3.50
CA THR A 282 -2.98 -13.54 2.55
C THR A 282 -2.14 -12.47 3.27
N ALA A 283 -2.56 -12.07 4.47
CA ALA A 283 -1.78 -11.13 5.30
C ALA A 283 -0.43 -11.72 5.73
N SER A 284 -0.38 -13.03 5.96
CA SER A 284 0.87 -13.74 6.32
C SER A 284 1.96 -13.58 5.28
N ALA A 285 1.61 -13.52 3.99
CA ALA A 285 2.58 -13.32 2.92
C ALA A 285 3.31 -11.96 2.97
N TYR A 286 2.83 -11.02 3.76
CA TYR A 286 3.47 -9.72 3.99
C TYR A 286 4.36 -9.69 5.24
N MET A 287 4.35 -10.72 6.07
CA MET A 287 5.20 -10.83 7.28
C MET A 287 6.59 -11.36 6.93
N LYS A 288 7.35 -10.60 6.15
CA LYS A 288 8.69 -10.99 5.64
C LYS A 288 9.82 -10.38 6.41
N TYR A 289 9.56 -9.30 7.12
CA TYR A 289 10.56 -8.43 7.69
C TYR A 289 10.41 -8.33 9.19
N TYR A 290 11.50 -7.95 9.84
CA TYR A 290 11.48 -7.45 11.21
C TYR A 290 12.37 -6.21 11.33
N LEU A 291 12.04 -5.35 12.26
CA LEU A 291 12.80 -4.15 12.56
C LEU A 291 13.75 -4.49 13.72
N PRO A 292 15.05 -4.57 13.48
CA PRO A 292 15.99 -4.81 14.58
C PRO A 292 16.02 -3.56 15.48
N ASP A 293 15.98 -3.78 16.80
CA ASP A 293 16.27 -2.71 17.74
C ASP A 293 17.69 -2.20 17.51
N GLN A 294 17.84 -0.88 17.42
CA GLN A 294 19.16 -0.26 17.23
C GLN A 294 20.16 -0.58 18.37
N LYS A 295 19.77 -1.35 19.38
CA LYS A 295 20.58 -1.70 20.55
C LYS A 295 20.71 -3.19 20.87
N SER A 296 20.07 -4.10 20.15
CA SER A 296 20.17 -5.52 20.41
C SER A 296 20.55 -6.33 19.18
N ALA A 297 21.84 -6.34 18.86
CA ALA A 297 22.41 -7.36 17.98
C ALA A 297 22.42 -8.71 18.73
N GLY A 298 21.34 -9.49 18.60
CA GLY A 298 21.29 -10.85 19.14
C GLY A 298 19.97 -11.54 18.78
N PRO A 299 20.01 -12.73 18.15
CA PRO A 299 18.80 -13.47 17.86
C PRO A 299 18.16 -13.99 19.16
N GLY A 300 16.89 -13.72 19.36
CA GLY A 300 16.08 -14.47 20.32
C GLY A 300 15.55 -13.76 21.56
N LYS A 301 15.77 -12.47 21.77
CA LYS A 301 15.08 -11.74 22.86
C LYS A 301 14.01 -10.80 22.30
N ARG A 302 12.75 -11.26 22.35
CA ARG A 302 11.60 -10.36 22.27
C ARG A 302 11.77 -9.29 23.36
N VAL A 303 12.09 -8.08 22.95
CA VAL A 303 12.07 -6.95 23.87
C VAL A 303 10.61 -6.66 24.22
N LYS A 304 10.20 -7.12 25.39
CA LYS A 304 9.08 -6.54 26.12
C LYS A 304 9.54 -5.15 26.54
N GLY A 305 9.33 -4.14 25.73
CA GLY A 305 9.80 -2.84 26.10
C GLY A 305 9.05 -1.72 25.40
N ARG A 306 8.60 -0.78 26.19
CA ARG A 306 8.40 0.59 25.74
C ARG A 306 9.58 0.98 24.86
N LEU A 307 9.33 1.59 23.72
CA LEU A 307 10.36 2.32 22.99
C LEU A 307 11.20 3.10 24.02
N SER A 308 12.52 2.97 23.98
CA SER A 308 13.34 3.71 24.94
C SER A 308 13.01 5.19 24.78
N HIS A 309 13.02 5.93 25.90
CA HIS A 309 12.69 7.36 25.93
C HIS A 309 13.44 8.16 24.84
N LYS A 310 14.69 7.78 24.55
CA LYS A 310 15.49 8.38 23.47
C LYS A 310 14.96 8.12 22.04
N ILE A 311 14.39 6.94 21.79
CA ILE A 311 13.79 6.63 20.48
C ILE A 311 12.46 7.40 20.35
N ALA A 312 11.68 7.46 21.44
CA ALA A 312 10.47 8.27 21.49
C ALA A 312 10.78 9.76 21.21
N GLU A 313 11.77 10.33 21.85
CA GLU A 313 12.22 11.72 21.60
C GLU A 313 12.71 11.91 20.15
N GLN A 314 13.43 10.94 19.58
CA GLN A 314 13.88 11.02 18.19
C GLN A 314 12.71 10.91 17.19
N LEU A 315 11.71 10.10 17.51
CA LEU A 315 10.52 9.98 16.69
C LEU A 315 9.65 11.21 16.77
N ASP A 316 9.49 11.81 17.97
CA ASP A 316 8.83 13.10 18.17
C ASP A 316 9.54 14.22 17.41
N ALA A 317 10.85 14.35 17.60
CA ALA A 317 11.67 15.35 16.91
C ALA A 317 11.62 15.21 15.38
N LYS A 318 11.33 13.99 14.87
CA LYS A 318 11.23 13.66 13.46
C LYS A 318 9.79 13.47 12.97
N GLY A 319 8.80 13.72 13.83
CA GLY A 319 7.39 13.68 13.49
C GLY A 319 6.85 12.28 13.18
N LEU A 320 7.40 11.22 13.78
CA LEU A 320 6.80 9.89 13.78
C LEU A 320 6.13 9.61 15.13
N PRO A 321 4.97 8.93 15.16
CA PRO A 321 4.29 8.62 16.40
C PRO A 321 5.11 7.60 17.20
N HIS A 322 5.39 7.93 18.47
CA HIS A 322 6.14 7.08 19.39
C HIS A 322 5.25 6.38 20.41
N GLU A 323 4.03 6.82 20.57
CA GLU A 323 3.04 6.14 21.40
C GLU A 323 2.03 5.41 20.49
N ARG A 324 1.81 4.15 20.82
CA ARG A 324 0.65 3.44 20.26
C ARG A 324 -0.58 4.14 20.83
N PRO A 325 -1.40 4.80 20.00
CA PRO A 325 -2.62 5.35 20.53
C PRO A 325 -3.42 4.21 21.16
N ASP A 326 -3.68 4.29 22.44
CA ASP A 326 -4.52 3.34 23.19
C ASP A 326 -6.00 3.44 22.76
N HIS A 327 -6.23 4.26 21.74
CA HIS A 327 -7.53 4.43 21.12
C HIS A 327 -7.85 3.17 20.35
N GLY A 328 -8.51 2.23 21.09
CA GLY A 328 -9.10 1.06 20.47
C GLY A 328 -9.88 1.51 19.22
N LEU A 329 -9.54 0.93 18.09
CA LEU A 329 -10.47 0.94 16.98
C LEU A 329 -11.84 0.59 17.59
N PRO A 330 -12.91 1.36 17.34
CA PRO A 330 -14.19 1.04 17.90
C PRO A 330 -14.43 -0.44 17.61
N LYS A 331 -14.70 -1.22 18.67
CA LYS A 331 -15.15 -2.61 18.49
C LYS A 331 -16.20 -2.50 17.40
N ARG A 332 -16.04 -3.24 16.28
CA ARG A 332 -17.11 -3.40 15.32
C ARG A 332 -18.36 -3.85 16.11
N ARG A 333 -19.12 -2.90 16.56
CA ARG A 333 -20.54 -3.11 16.77
C ARG A 333 -21.09 -3.26 15.36
N ASP A 334 -22.05 -4.14 15.22
CA ASP A 334 -22.79 -4.42 13.99
C ASP A 334 -22.85 -3.21 13.07
N PRO A 335 -22.88 -3.38 11.74
CA PRO A 335 -22.77 -2.28 10.79
C PRO A 335 -23.86 -1.25 11.12
N VAL A 336 -23.55 -0.37 12.05
CA VAL A 336 -24.30 0.87 12.18
C VAL A 336 -24.12 1.51 10.84
N SER A 337 -25.19 1.54 10.08
CA SER A 337 -25.21 2.09 8.76
C SER A 337 -24.60 3.48 8.83
N PHE A 338 -23.37 3.61 8.34
CA PHE A 338 -22.66 4.88 8.17
C PHE A 338 -23.38 5.82 7.18
N HIS A 339 -24.60 5.47 6.78
CA HIS A 339 -25.41 6.26 5.87
C HIS A 339 -25.83 7.63 6.39
N GLY A 340 -25.61 7.93 7.66
CA GLY A 340 -26.05 9.20 8.26
C GLY A 340 -24.97 10.27 8.44
N LEU A 341 -23.67 9.96 8.37
CA LEU A 341 -22.60 10.92 8.68
C LEU A 341 -21.81 11.44 7.46
N TYR A 342 -21.93 10.80 6.32
CA TYR A 342 -21.33 11.25 5.10
C TYR A 342 -22.39 11.76 4.14
N GLY A 343 -22.84 12.97 4.39
CA GLY A 343 -23.52 13.75 3.36
C GLY A 343 -22.59 13.87 2.16
N ARG A 344 -23.01 13.30 1.04
CA ARG A 344 -22.44 13.30 -0.33
C ARG A 344 -20.93 13.49 -0.40
N PRO A 345 -20.18 12.62 -1.09
CA PRO A 345 -18.75 12.79 -1.30
C PRO A 345 -18.48 14.17 -1.90
N LEU A 346 -17.65 14.96 -1.27
CA LEU A 346 -17.22 16.30 -1.70
C LEU A 346 -16.43 16.30 -3.02
N PHE A 347 -16.35 15.17 -3.70
CA PHE A 347 -15.65 15.02 -4.97
C PHE A 347 -16.54 14.32 -6.01
N VAL A 348 -17.65 14.94 -6.34
CA VAL A 348 -18.25 14.76 -7.66
C VAL A 348 -17.71 15.88 -8.52
N SER A 349 -16.72 15.58 -9.35
CA SER A 349 -16.36 16.39 -10.48
C SER A 349 -17.60 16.52 -11.39
N ARG A 350 -18.35 17.60 -11.26
CA ARG A 350 -19.21 18.01 -12.35
C ARG A 350 -18.31 18.40 -13.51
N PRO A 351 -18.51 17.89 -14.72
CA PRO A 351 -17.88 18.47 -15.88
C PRO A 351 -18.33 19.94 -15.94
N LEU A 352 -17.36 20.86 -15.98
CA LEU A 352 -17.61 22.23 -16.39
C LEU A 352 -18.11 22.16 -17.82
N SER A 353 -19.40 22.31 -18.01
CA SER A 353 -19.98 22.64 -19.30
C SER A 353 -19.48 24.04 -19.63
N ILE A 354 -18.51 24.12 -20.50
CA ILE A 354 -18.14 25.36 -21.17
C ILE A 354 -19.30 25.67 -22.13
N MET A 355 -20.15 26.60 -21.75
CA MET A 355 -20.99 27.30 -22.73
C MET A 355 -20.04 28.16 -23.56
N ILE A 356 -19.93 27.82 -24.83
CA ILE A 356 -19.38 28.70 -25.86
C ILE A 356 -20.61 29.47 -26.41
N ASP A 357 -20.66 30.75 -26.19
CA ASP A 357 -21.32 31.73 -27.02
C ASP A 357 -20.31 32.31 -28.02
#